data_fe495a8aa50926e0a65a4fe8dcc18487
#
_entry.id   fe495a8aa50926e0a65a4fe8dcc18487
#
_cell.length_a   1.000
_cell.length_b   1.000
_cell.length_c   1.000
_cell.angle_alpha   90.00
_cell.angle_beta   90.00
_cell.angle_gamma   90.00
#
_symmetry.space_group_name_H-M   'P 1'
#
loop_
_entity.id
_entity.type
_entity.pdbx_description
1 polymer ?
#
loop_
_entity_poly.entity_id
_entity_poly.type
_entity_poly.pdbx_seq_one_letter_code
_entity_poly.pdbx_strand_id
1 'polypeptide(L)'
;MNCFKSLLLNYFQDLRDNIGLLSGRQLCLIVGGFLFLLINSIYWYTFSHRLLSVYFSALLFVLFTFFVSAAIGNNFDQVKEARLFLASLTILGILFSGVFTPLSAPDEDFHFTASYTLSNFIMGRGYQSEDPLLMRQSDAEFYNEFVHNLDLSSDNYSYLNKEYSQLFVSSNSEIQTITGRSHSVSNNLPQEKLLSALGITVARLLNLGPAYLYLFGRLFNLAFYITCVYIAFRITPIGRNIIAVISLFPMCLHLAASYSYDSFIIPMSILLTALCLRSIKAEGLFSLKEGSQILFVAMLLAPCKVIYTLVALLALFIPQRRFRSRKEELLIKLGCMMLVGMVLAGGRLLVYCANSTSATSAVNNHLDFRGDQSGHFYTVSDVVQNPLKFVKMLYLSLDHFGFEYLQRMVGGSLGWFQEEIVSPYIYVVALTMVMGMSVISSDDDGDVLSFSASLAGIAVFVIGLVLVMLTLLVSWVFNTEGLITGVQGRYFLPYLPWLLISFRTSRLKFDGNLFPYLLMAMLFLNFYNLTRIFSIALTL
;
A
#
# COMPACT_ATOMS: atom_id res chain seq x y z
N MET A 1 0.89 -13.29 32.16
CA MET A 1 0.74 -12.07 32.97
C MET A 1 2.07 -11.63 33.60
N ASN A 2 2.87 -12.53 34.20
CA ASN A 2 4.16 -12.15 34.82
C ASN A 2 5.26 -11.71 33.82
N CYS A 3 5.30 -12.26 32.60
CA CYS A 3 6.27 -11.86 31.57
C CYS A 3 6.01 -10.44 31.04
N PHE A 4 4.74 -10.04 30.86
CA PHE A 4 4.35 -8.71 30.43
C PHE A 4 4.63 -7.66 31.51
N LYS A 5 4.42 -8.02 32.79
CA LYS A 5 4.71 -7.16 33.92
C LYS A 5 6.21 -6.93 34.13
N SER A 6 7.04 -7.96 33.91
CA SER A 6 8.50 -7.82 33.96
C SER A 6 9.05 -7.01 32.78
N LEU A 7 8.48 -7.16 31.58
CA LEU A 7 8.79 -6.34 30.40
C LEU A 7 8.49 -4.85 30.62
N LEU A 8 7.33 -4.54 31.20
CA LEU A 8 6.95 -3.17 31.55
C LEU A 8 7.85 -2.57 32.65
N LEU A 9 8.17 -3.35 33.70
CA LEU A 9 9.03 -2.88 34.78
C LEU A 9 10.47 -2.60 34.31
N ASN A 10 11.04 -3.49 33.50
CA ASN A 10 12.35 -3.27 32.90
C ASN A 10 12.36 -2.06 31.96
N TYR A 11 11.29 -1.87 31.22
CA TYR A 11 11.10 -0.74 30.33
C TYR A 11 11.05 0.61 31.09
N PHE A 12 10.29 0.67 32.20
CA PHE A 12 10.24 1.86 33.04
C PHE A 12 11.54 2.14 33.80
N GLN A 13 12.27 1.10 34.14
CA GLN A 13 13.59 1.23 34.79
C GLN A 13 14.63 1.77 33.79
N ASP A 14 14.69 1.23 32.57
CA ASP A 14 15.52 1.75 31.48
C ASP A 14 15.16 3.21 31.13
N LEU A 15 13.88 3.54 31.14
CA LEU A 15 13.40 4.90 30.90
C LEU A 15 13.91 5.88 31.97
N ARG A 16 13.82 5.49 33.25
CA ARG A 16 14.27 6.31 34.37
C ARG A 16 15.77 6.55 34.36
N ASP A 17 16.55 5.51 34.06
CA ASP A 17 18.00 5.57 34.07
C ASP A 17 18.56 6.38 32.90
N ASN A 18 17.82 6.48 31.79
CA ASN A 18 18.20 7.23 30.59
C ASN A 18 17.71 8.69 30.56
N ILE A 19 16.69 9.07 31.35
CA ILE A 19 16.16 10.46 31.38
C ILE A 19 17.24 11.48 31.80
N GLY A 20 18.15 11.11 32.70
CA GLY A 20 19.25 11.97 33.13
C GLY A 20 20.35 12.23 32.11
N LEU A 21 20.34 11.49 30.98
CA LEU A 21 21.34 11.58 29.92
C LEU A 21 20.86 12.37 28.68
N LEU A 22 19.63 12.92 28.71
CA LEU A 22 19.04 13.66 27.60
C LEU A 22 19.74 15.00 27.38
N SER A 23 20.12 15.27 26.15
CA SER A 23 20.51 16.63 25.75
C SER A 23 19.32 17.58 25.87
N GLY A 24 19.58 18.85 26.16
CA GLY A 24 18.53 19.88 26.25
C GLY A 24 17.67 19.97 24.98
N ARG A 25 18.25 19.69 23.79
CA ARG A 25 17.52 19.64 22.51
C ARG A 25 16.53 18.46 22.44
N GLN A 26 16.93 17.28 22.90
CA GLN A 26 16.06 16.10 22.96
C GLN A 26 14.90 16.33 23.94
N LEU A 27 15.19 16.92 25.09
CA LEU A 27 14.16 17.27 26.08
C LEU A 27 13.14 18.27 25.50
N CYS A 28 13.59 19.33 24.82
CA CYS A 28 12.70 20.29 24.16
C CYS A 28 11.81 19.63 23.08
N LEU A 29 12.34 18.71 22.28
CA LEU A 29 11.56 17.99 21.28
C LEU A 29 10.50 17.08 21.92
N ILE A 30 10.83 16.40 23.00
CA ILE A 30 9.92 15.53 23.74
C ILE A 30 8.80 16.34 24.37
N VAL A 31 9.15 17.41 25.08
CA VAL A 31 8.17 18.28 25.74
C VAL A 31 7.30 19.00 24.71
N GLY A 32 7.91 19.53 23.65
CA GLY A 32 7.18 20.19 22.55
C GLY A 32 6.22 19.24 21.84
N GLY A 33 6.66 18.01 21.54
CA GLY A 33 5.81 16.97 20.97
C GLY A 33 4.66 16.56 21.89
N PHE A 34 4.93 16.40 23.19
CA PHE A 34 3.90 16.11 24.19
C PHE A 34 2.86 17.23 24.30
N LEU A 35 3.30 18.49 24.37
CA LEU A 35 2.39 19.65 24.40
C LEU A 35 1.55 19.75 23.13
N PHE A 36 2.15 19.49 21.96
CA PHE A 36 1.44 19.48 20.70
C PHE A 36 0.35 18.39 20.68
N LEU A 37 0.65 17.17 21.13
CA LEU A 37 -0.33 16.09 21.23
C LEU A 37 -1.43 16.42 22.24
N LEU A 38 -1.10 17.01 23.36
CA LEU A 38 -2.07 17.41 24.38
C LEU A 38 -3.03 18.46 23.84
N ILE A 39 -2.50 19.51 23.17
CA ILE A 39 -3.32 20.57 22.55
C ILE A 39 -4.24 19.98 21.49
N ASN A 40 -3.72 19.11 20.61
CA ASN A 40 -4.56 18.41 19.62
C ASN A 40 -5.63 17.56 20.28
N SER A 41 -5.30 16.79 21.32
CA SER A 41 -6.28 15.95 22.03
C SER A 41 -7.39 16.78 22.67
N ILE A 42 -7.05 17.93 23.25
CA ILE A 42 -8.04 18.88 23.81
C ILE A 42 -8.90 19.47 22.69
N TYR A 43 -8.30 19.89 21.59
CA TYR A 43 -9.01 20.42 20.44
C TYR A 43 -10.02 19.39 19.89
N TRP A 44 -9.61 18.15 19.72
CA TRP A 44 -10.47 17.06 19.25
C TRP A 44 -11.63 16.78 20.21
N TYR A 45 -11.35 16.72 21.51
CA TYR A 45 -12.37 16.50 22.53
C TYR A 45 -13.42 17.62 22.52
N THR A 46 -12.98 18.87 22.34
CA THR A 46 -13.88 20.04 22.35
C THR A 46 -14.82 20.06 21.15
N PHE A 47 -14.35 19.60 19.97
CA PHE A 47 -15.15 19.63 18.75
C PHE A 47 -16.02 18.40 18.53
N SER A 48 -15.62 17.22 18.98
CA SER A 48 -16.30 15.98 18.62
C SER A 48 -17.10 15.31 19.71
N HIS A 49 -16.77 15.54 21.00
CA HIS A 49 -17.40 14.87 22.18
C HIS A 49 -17.58 13.34 22.01
N ARG A 50 -16.80 12.68 21.17
CA ARG A 50 -17.03 11.30 20.71
C ARG A 50 -15.95 10.35 21.24
N LEU A 51 -16.37 9.12 21.55
CA LEU A 51 -15.48 8.02 21.97
C LEU A 51 -14.30 7.82 21.01
N LEU A 52 -14.54 8.05 19.71
CA LEU A 52 -13.54 7.94 18.66
C LEU A 52 -12.37 8.93 18.84
N SER A 53 -12.63 10.18 19.26
CA SER A 53 -11.58 11.16 19.53
C SER A 53 -10.73 10.79 20.75
N VAL A 54 -11.33 10.20 21.77
CA VAL A 54 -10.61 9.67 22.95
C VAL A 54 -9.72 8.50 22.53
N TYR A 55 -10.24 7.58 21.72
CA TYR A 55 -9.49 6.45 21.18
C TYR A 55 -8.29 6.90 20.33
N PHE A 56 -8.51 7.85 19.43
CA PHE A 56 -7.44 8.48 18.65
C PHE A 56 -6.37 9.11 19.53
N SER A 57 -6.78 9.93 20.50
CA SER A 57 -5.86 10.58 21.44
C SER A 57 -5.04 9.54 22.21
N ALA A 58 -5.66 8.47 22.68
CA ALA A 58 -4.98 7.39 23.39
C ALA A 58 -3.94 6.68 22.51
N LEU A 59 -4.28 6.34 21.28
CA LEU A 59 -3.33 5.72 20.34
C LEU A 59 -2.16 6.64 20.03
N LEU A 60 -2.40 7.94 19.90
CA LEU A 60 -1.36 8.93 19.66
C LEU A 60 -0.43 9.07 20.87
N PHE A 61 -0.96 9.04 22.09
CA PHE A 61 -0.14 9.01 23.29
C PHE A 61 0.71 7.74 23.38
N VAL A 62 0.16 6.57 23.01
CA VAL A 62 0.92 5.32 22.96
C VAL A 62 2.05 5.43 21.93
N LEU A 63 1.78 5.94 20.73
CA LEU A 63 2.76 6.14 19.67
C LEU A 63 3.86 7.12 20.11
N PHE A 64 3.49 8.21 20.75
CA PHE A 64 4.43 9.20 21.29
C PHE A 64 5.29 8.62 22.41
N THR A 65 4.70 7.87 23.34
CA THR A 65 5.44 7.21 24.43
C THR A 65 6.44 6.20 23.88
N PHE A 66 6.04 5.43 22.87
CA PHE A 66 6.93 4.51 22.16
C PHE A 66 8.08 5.26 21.48
N PHE A 67 7.78 6.40 20.85
CA PHE A 67 8.76 7.25 20.21
C PHE A 67 9.76 7.86 21.20
N VAL A 68 9.27 8.42 22.32
CA VAL A 68 10.11 8.98 23.38
C VAL A 68 11.06 7.93 23.94
N SER A 69 10.57 6.73 24.20
CA SER A 69 11.41 5.65 24.71
C SER A 69 12.51 5.23 23.74
N ALA A 70 12.21 5.31 22.45
CA ALA A 70 13.18 5.05 21.41
C ALA A 70 14.24 6.15 21.29
N ALA A 71 13.82 7.42 21.40
CA ALA A 71 14.73 8.57 21.31
C ALA A 71 15.68 8.68 22.52
N ILE A 72 15.25 8.17 23.69
CA ILE A 72 16.05 8.18 24.94
C ILE A 72 17.14 7.11 24.93
N GLY A 73 16.96 5.98 24.22
CA GLY A 73 17.95 4.92 24.14
C GLY A 73 19.12 5.29 23.23
N ASN A 74 20.29 5.59 23.80
CA ASN A 74 21.49 5.98 23.05
C ASN A 74 22.06 4.92 22.10
N ASN A 75 21.60 3.66 22.17
CA ASN A 75 22.06 2.59 21.30
C ASN A 75 20.90 2.07 20.43
N PHE A 76 20.78 2.64 19.24
CA PHE A 76 19.91 2.10 18.19
C PHE A 76 20.61 0.92 17.52
N ASP A 77 20.29 -0.29 17.94
CA ASP A 77 20.66 -1.48 17.21
C ASP A 77 19.57 -1.86 16.19
N GLN A 78 19.92 -2.71 15.25
CA GLN A 78 19.00 -3.16 14.20
C GLN A 78 17.72 -3.82 14.74
N VAL A 79 17.76 -4.36 15.96
CA VAL A 79 16.61 -4.99 16.62
C VAL A 79 15.63 -3.94 17.12
N LYS A 80 16.15 -2.87 17.74
CA LYS A 80 15.32 -1.72 18.17
C LYS A 80 14.68 -1.03 17.00
N GLU A 81 15.43 -0.75 15.92
CA GLU A 81 14.89 -0.18 14.68
C GLU A 81 13.72 -0.99 14.14
N ALA A 82 13.91 -2.32 14.03
CA ALA A 82 12.88 -3.19 13.51
C ALA A 82 11.62 -3.22 14.39
N ARG A 83 11.78 -3.19 15.72
CA ARG A 83 10.63 -3.12 16.66
C ARG A 83 9.88 -1.81 16.55
N LEU A 84 10.59 -0.69 16.44
CA LEU A 84 9.98 0.63 16.29
C LEU A 84 9.26 0.76 14.95
N PHE A 85 9.87 0.27 13.89
CA PHE A 85 9.25 0.23 12.59
C PHE A 85 7.96 -0.59 12.60
N LEU A 86 8.00 -1.80 13.18
CA LEU A 86 6.82 -2.65 13.31
C LEU A 86 5.71 -1.97 14.11
N ALA A 87 6.06 -1.36 15.25
CA ALA A 87 5.10 -0.64 16.07
C ALA A 87 4.48 0.56 15.32
N SER A 88 5.30 1.33 14.61
CA SER A 88 4.84 2.47 13.80
C SER A 88 3.90 2.05 12.69
N LEU A 89 4.24 0.99 11.94
CA LEU A 89 3.36 0.42 10.91
C LEU A 89 2.03 -0.04 11.50
N THR A 90 2.07 -0.74 12.64
CA THR A 90 0.86 -1.30 13.26
C THR A 90 -0.05 -0.19 13.77
N ILE A 91 0.49 0.76 14.53
CA ILE A 91 -0.31 1.83 15.13
C ILE A 91 -0.87 2.76 14.04
N LEU A 92 -0.04 3.20 13.10
CA LEU A 92 -0.52 4.03 11.99
C LEU A 92 -1.54 3.30 11.12
N GLY A 93 -1.29 2.02 10.79
CA GLY A 93 -2.24 1.22 10.01
C GLY A 93 -3.61 1.10 10.68
N ILE A 94 -3.66 0.88 12.01
CA ILE A 94 -4.91 0.86 12.78
C ILE A 94 -5.58 2.24 12.76
N LEU A 95 -4.81 3.34 12.89
CA LEU A 95 -5.34 4.69 12.80
C LEU A 95 -5.95 4.98 11.43
N PHE A 96 -5.25 4.61 10.34
CA PHE A 96 -5.79 4.73 8.98
C PHE A 96 -7.07 3.92 8.79
N SER A 97 -7.15 2.70 9.36
CA SER A 97 -8.37 1.88 9.31
C SER A 97 -9.58 2.54 10.00
N GLY A 98 -9.33 3.38 11.02
CA GLY A 98 -10.38 4.05 11.78
C GLY A 98 -10.78 5.43 11.24
N VAL A 99 -9.84 6.17 10.61
CA VAL A 99 -10.13 7.50 10.05
C VAL A 99 -10.92 7.41 8.75
N PHE A 100 -10.61 6.44 7.91
CA PHE A 100 -11.29 6.28 6.64
C PHE A 100 -12.55 5.43 6.79
N THR A 101 -13.71 6.04 6.53
CA THR A 101 -15.01 5.36 6.55
C THR A 101 -15.05 4.21 5.53
N PRO A 102 -15.96 3.26 5.67
CA PRO A 102 -16.13 2.19 4.69
C PRO A 102 -16.32 2.74 3.27
N LEU A 103 -15.80 2.04 2.28
CA LEU A 103 -15.86 2.33 0.85
C LEU A 103 -15.26 3.68 0.41
N SER A 104 -14.55 4.38 1.28
CA SER A 104 -13.96 5.70 0.97
C SER A 104 -12.64 5.62 0.19
N ALA A 105 -12.00 4.47 0.06
CA ALA A 105 -10.84 4.31 -0.81
C ALA A 105 -11.29 4.13 -2.29
N PRO A 106 -10.48 4.57 -3.27
CA PRO A 106 -10.83 4.41 -4.67
C PRO A 106 -11.10 2.95 -5.04
N ASP A 107 -12.26 2.73 -5.70
CA ASP A 107 -12.76 1.41 -6.13
C ASP A 107 -12.97 0.40 -4.97
N GLU A 108 -13.05 0.85 -3.72
CA GLU A 108 -13.18 -0.03 -2.56
C GLU A 108 -14.53 -0.77 -2.53
N ASP A 109 -15.59 -0.18 -3.09
CA ASP A 109 -16.90 -0.80 -3.29
C ASP A 109 -16.81 -2.08 -4.13
N PHE A 110 -16.14 -2.00 -5.29
CA PHE A 110 -15.87 -3.15 -6.14
C PHE A 110 -14.99 -4.20 -5.44
N HIS A 111 -13.96 -3.77 -4.73
CA HIS A 111 -13.05 -4.65 -4.03
C HIS A 111 -13.69 -5.34 -2.84
N PHE A 112 -14.57 -4.67 -2.12
CA PHE A 112 -15.35 -5.25 -1.02
C PHE A 112 -16.31 -6.32 -1.55
N THR A 113 -17.10 -6.01 -2.58
CA THR A 113 -18.06 -6.97 -3.14
C THR A 113 -17.38 -8.20 -3.73
N ALA A 114 -16.23 -8.04 -4.41
CA ALA A 114 -15.42 -9.16 -4.88
C ALA A 114 -14.88 -10.03 -3.73
N SER A 115 -14.45 -9.42 -2.62
CA SER A 115 -14.00 -10.14 -1.43
C SER A 115 -15.15 -10.86 -0.73
N TYR A 116 -16.35 -10.26 -0.71
CA TYR A 116 -17.55 -10.89 -0.16
C TYR A 116 -17.99 -12.10 -0.99
N THR A 117 -17.93 -11.98 -2.33
CA THR A 117 -18.17 -13.10 -3.26
C THR A 117 -17.22 -14.27 -3.01
N LEU A 118 -15.93 -13.97 -2.81
CA LEU A 118 -14.94 -14.99 -2.47
C LEU A 118 -15.19 -15.60 -1.09
N SER A 119 -15.65 -14.81 -0.10
CA SER A 119 -16.09 -15.32 1.18
C SER A 119 -17.31 -16.27 1.05
N ASN A 120 -18.25 -15.96 0.17
CA ASN A 120 -19.37 -16.88 -0.15
C ASN A 120 -18.86 -18.22 -0.66
N PHE A 121 -17.91 -18.18 -1.58
CA PHE A 121 -17.28 -19.40 -2.12
C PHE A 121 -16.57 -20.22 -1.02
N ILE A 122 -15.77 -19.56 -0.17
CA ILE A 122 -15.06 -20.20 0.96
C ILE A 122 -16.06 -20.87 1.93
N MET A 123 -17.22 -20.26 2.11
CA MET A 123 -18.30 -20.80 2.98
C MET A 123 -19.20 -21.84 2.29
N GLY A 124 -18.88 -22.26 1.05
CA GLY A 124 -19.65 -23.27 0.31
C GLY A 124 -21.01 -22.78 -0.22
N ARG A 125 -21.21 -21.45 -0.36
CA ARG A 125 -22.48 -20.85 -0.83
C ARG A 125 -22.54 -20.64 -2.34
N GLY A 126 -21.59 -21.21 -3.07
CA GLY A 126 -21.44 -21.04 -4.51
C GLY A 126 -20.67 -19.74 -4.86
N TYR A 127 -20.26 -19.68 -6.10
CA TYR A 127 -19.57 -18.52 -6.68
C TYR A 127 -20.52 -17.82 -7.66
N GLN A 128 -20.95 -16.63 -7.28
CA GLN A 128 -21.72 -15.74 -8.15
C GLN A 128 -20.84 -14.55 -8.53
N SER A 129 -20.54 -14.41 -9.81
CA SER A 129 -19.71 -13.30 -10.35
C SER A 129 -20.53 -12.12 -10.84
N GLU A 130 -21.86 -12.23 -10.81
CA GLU A 130 -22.78 -11.23 -11.37
C GLU A 130 -23.82 -10.83 -10.32
N ASP A 131 -24.38 -9.62 -10.50
CA ASP A 131 -25.52 -9.17 -9.69
C ASP A 131 -26.78 -10.04 -9.92
N PRO A 132 -27.59 -10.23 -8.89
CA PRO A 132 -27.43 -9.72 -7.53
C PRO A 132 -26.50 -10.58 -6.66
N LEU A 133 -25.73 -9.92 -5.78
CA LEU A 133 -24.83 -10.59 -4.83
C LEU A 133 -25.62 -11.07 -3.59
N LEU A 134 -25.39 -12.30 -3.17
CA LEU A 134 -25.94 -12.84 -1.93
C LEU A 134 -25.16 -12.32 -0.72
N MET A 135 -25.83 -11.55 0.14
CA MET A 135 -25.25 -10.97 1.36
C MET A 135 -26.15 -11.21 2.56
N ARG A 136 -25.60 -11.16 3.78
CA ARG A 136 -26.45 -11.02 4.97
C ARG A 136 -27.20 -9.70 4.89
N GLN A 137 -28.45 -9.67 5.32
CA GLN A 137 -29.29 -8.47 5.23
C GLN A 137 -28.64 -7.26 5.90
N SER A 138 -28.08 -7.43 7.10
CA SER A 138 -27.37 -6.35 7.80
C SER A 138 -26.14 -5.83 7.05
N ASP A 139 -25.41 -6.72 6.37
CA ASP A 139 -24.23 -6.33 5.59
C ASP A 139 -24.63 -5.59 4.31
N ALA A 140 -25.76 -5.98 3.69
CA ALA A 140 -26.30 -5.31 2.53
C ALA A 140 -26.85 -3.90 2.87
N GLU A 141 -27.54 -3.75 4.00
CA GLU A 141 -28.00 -2.47 4.52
C GLU A 141 -26.83 -1.53 4.79
N PHE A 142 -25.78 -2.02 5.46
CA PHE A 142 -24.56 -1.29 5.73
C PHE A 142 -23.82 -0.89 4.44
N TYR A 143 -23.69 -1.80 3.47
CA TYR A 143 -23.09 -1.52 2.18
C TYR A 143 -23.85 -0.43 1.42
N ASN A 144 -25.19 -0.52 1.37
CA ASN A 144 -26.03 0.45 0.67
C ASN A 144 -25.95 1.86 1.25
N GLU A 145 -25.78 1.98 2.57
CA GLU A 145 -25.57 3.27 3.22
C GLU A 145 -24.30 3.97 2.74
N PHE A 146 -23.19 3.23 2.68
CA PHE A 146 -21.89 3.81 2.30
C PHE A 146 -21.68 3.91 0.79
N VAL A 147 -22.26 3.04 -0.05
CA VAL A 147 -22.04 3.08 -1.50
C VAL A 147 -22.63 4.33 -2.15
N HIS A 148 -23.66 4.92 -1.56
CA HIS A 148 -24.28 6.16 -2.02
C HIS A 148 -23.64 7.41 -1.41
N ASN A 149 -22.81 7.24 -0.37
CA ASN A 149 -22.13 8.33 0.32
C ASN A 149 -20.67 7.93 0.59
N LEU A 150 -19.85 7.98 -0.46
CA LEU A 150 -18.44 7.57 -0.41
C LEU A 150 -17.52 8.59 0.29
N ASP A 151 -18.05 9.79 0.56
CA ASP A 151 -17.28 10.88 1.12
C ASP A 151 -17.06 10.72 2.62
N LEU A 152 -15.96 11.28 3.10
CA LEU A 152 -15.71 11.42 4.53
C LEU A 152 -16.58 12.55 5.07
N SER A 153 -17.58 12.22 5.88
CA SER A 153 -18.53 13.19 6.42
C SER A 153 -18.89 12.89 7.89
N SER A 154 -19.39 13.92 8.57
CA SER A 154 -19.87 13.81 9.95
C SER A 154 -20.98 12.76 10.10
N ASP A 155 -21.86 12.67 9.10
CA ASP A 155 -22.99 11.73 9.10
C ASP A 155 -22.52 10.29 8.97
N ASN A 156 -21.55 10.03 8.09
CA ASN A 156 -20.92 8.72 7.93
C ASN A 156 -20.24 8.24 9.21
N TYR A 157 -19.52 9.11 9.92
CA TYR A 157 -18.94 8.76 11.21
C TYR A 157 -20.00 8.50 12.28
N SER A 158 -21.09 9.24 12.27
CA SER A 158 -22.20 9.05 13.21
C SER A 158 -22.89 7.72 13.01
N TYR A 159 -23.16 7.36 11.75
CA TYR A 159 -23.71 6.06 11.38
C TYR A 159 -22.76 4.92 11.77
N LEU A 160 -21.48 5.03 11.40
CA LEU A 160 -20.47 4.03 11.73
C LEU A 160 -20.32 3.81 13.25
N ASN A 161 -20.35 4.88 14.04
CA ASN A 161 -20.30 4.79 15.50
C ASN A 161 -21.52 4.06 16.09
N LYS A 162 -22.70 4.26 15.50
CA LYS A 162 -23.92 3.52 15.86
C LYS A 162 -23.76 2.02 15.55
N GLU A 163 -23.24 1.68 14.37
CA GLU A 163 -23.04 0.29 13.96
C GLU A 163 -21.99 -0.43 14.84
N TYR A 164 -20.93 0.26 15.28
CA TYR A 164 -19.96 -0.30 16.24
C TYR A 164 -20.55 -0.56 17.64
N SER A 165 -21.71 -0.01 17.99
CA SER A 165 -22.40 -0.37 19.24
C SER A 165 -23.00 -1.77 19.21
N GLN A 166 -23.16 -2.36 18.03
CA GLN A 166 -23.75 -3.69 17.81
C GLN A 166 -22.65 -4.71 17.45
N LEU A 167 -22.11 -5.39 18.47
CA LEU A 167 -21.03 -6.34 18.24
C LEU A 167 -21.47 -7.56 17.41
N PHE A 168 -22.70 -8.05 17.63
CA PHE A 168 -23.24 -9.25 16.98
C PHE A 168 -24.49 -8.95 16.19
N VAL A 169 -24.70 -9.69 15.09
CA VAL A 169 -25.93 -9.61 14.30
C VAL A 169 -27.06 -10.33 15.03
N SER A 170 -28.24 -9.75 15.02
CA SER A 170 -29.44 -10.36 15.59
C SER A 170 -30.06 -11.45 14.68
N SER A 171 -29.84 -11.37 13.37
CA SER A 171 -30.37 -12.29 12.37
C SER A 171 -29.36 -12.50 11.24
N ASN A 172 -29.18 -13.76 10.84
CA ASN A 172 -28.33 -14.15 9.71
C ASN A 172 -29.16 -14.36 8.41
N SER A 173 -30.32 -13.73 8.28
CA SER A 173 -31.08 -13.76 7.04
C SER A 173 -30.25 -13.23 5.88
N GLU A 174 -30.32 -13.90 4.73
CA GLU A 174 -29.59 -13.55 3.53
C GLU A 174 -30.53 -12.98 2.49
N ILE A 175 -30.11 -11.92 1.83
CA ILE A 175 -30.83 -11.28 0.74
C ILE A 175 -29.91 -11.15 -0.49
N GLN A 176 -30.53 -11.08 -1.66
CA GLN A 176 -29.83 -10.69 -2.87
C GLN A 176 -29.83 -9.15 -2.96
N THR A 177 -28.67 -8.57 -3.10
CA THR A 177 -28.51 -7.12 -3.22
C THR A 177 -27.87 -6.75 -4.55
N ILE A 178 -28.34 -5.67 -5.16
CA ILE A 178 -27.75 -5.12 -6.38
C ILE A 178 -26.59 -4.22 -5.96
N THR A 179 -25.41 -4.46 -6.51
CA THR A 179 -24.18 -3.77 -6.11
C THR A 179 -23.77 -2.66 -7.07
N GLY A 180 -24.49 -2.48 -8.17
CA GLY A 180 -24.24 -1.42 -9.17
C GLY A 180 -22.97 -1.61 -10.01
N ARG A 181 -22.06 -2.48 -9.60
CA ARG A 181 -20.85 -2.86 -10.36
C ARG A 181 -20.71 -4.39 -10.36
N SER A 182 -20.35 -4.96 -11.50
CA SER A 182 -20.01 -6.38 -11.57
C SER A 182 -18.88 -6.70 -10.59
N HIS A 183 -19.18 -7.47 -9.57
CA HIS A 183 -18.22 -7.94 -8.57
C HIS A 183 -17.45 -9.17 -9.05
N SER A 184 -17.34 -9.33 -10.36
CA SER A 184 -16.62 -10.46 -10.92
C SER A 184 -15.18 -10.43 -10.43
N VAL A 185 -14.75 -11.52 -9.79
CA VAL A 185 -13.33 -11.85 -9.59
C VAL A 185 -12.71 -12.14 -10.98
N SER A 186 -13.30 -11.49 -12.02
CA SER A 186 -13.13 -11.77 -13.42
C SER A 186 -11.69 -11.65 -13.82
N ASN A 187 -11.25 -12.61 -14.58
CA ASN A 187 -10.02 -12.62 -15.39
C ASN A 187 -8.69 -12.62 -14.61
N ASN A 188 -8.68 -12.45 -13.29
CA ASN A 188 -7.51 -12.55 -12.44
C ASN A 188 -7.72 -13.63 -11.37
N LEU A 189 -6.67 -14.30 -10.97
CA LEU A 189 -6.73 -15.21 -9.83
C LEU A 189 -7.07 -14.39 -8.55
N PRO A 190 -7.87 -14.94 -7.64
CA PRO A 190 -8.46 -14.19 -6.52
C PRO A 190 -7.49 -13.89 -5.37
N GLN A 191 -6.17 -14.15 -5.52
CA GLN A 191 -5.20 -14.06 -4.42
C GLN A 191 -5.14 -12.66 -3.77
N GLU A 192 -5.36 -11.60 -4.54
CA GLU A 192 -5.37 -10.22 -4.02
C GLU A 192 -6.59 -9.92 -3.13
N LYS A 193 -7.65 -10.74 -3.24
CA LYS A 193 -8.88 -10.63 -2.45
C LYS A 193 -8.95 -11.66 -1.33
N LEU A 194 -8.03 -12.64 -1.34
CA LEU A 194 -8.09 -13.78 -0.42
C LEU A 194 -8.03 -13.34 1.05
N LEU A 195 -7.18 -12.38 1.37
CA LEU A 195 -6.98 -11.96 2.76
C LEU A 195 -8.20 -11.22 3.30
N SER A 196 -8.72 -10.25 2.57
CA SER A 196 -9.96 -9.56 2.94
C SER A 196 -11.16 -10.52 2.99
N ALA A 197 -11.25 -11.48 2.05
CA ALA A 197 -12.28 -12.52 2.07
C ALA A 197 -12.18 -13.43 3.30
N LEU A 198 -10.96 -13.79 3.72
CA LEU A 198 -10.75 -14.54 4.97
C LEU A 198 -11.19 -13.72 6.20
N GLY A 199 -10.87 -12.42 6.24
CA GLY A 199 -11.34 -11.51 7.29
C GLY A 199 -12.87 -11.45 7.37
N ILE A 200 -13.53 -11.27 6.22
CA ILE A 200 -15.00 -11.33 6.11
C ILE A 200 -15.53 -12.70 6.59
N THR A 201 -14.91 -13.79 6.15
CA THR A 201 -15.33 -15.15 6.52
C THR A 201 -15.25 -15.36 8.03
N VAL A 202 -14.13 -14.95 8.66
CA VAL A 202 -13.98 -15.04 10.13
C VAL A 202 -15.04 -14.21 10.85
N ALA A 203 -15.30 -12.99 10.42
CA ALA A 203 -16.33 -12.15 11.01
C ALA A 203 -17.73 -12.76 10.89
N ARG A 204 -18.05 -13.38 9.75
CA ARG A 204 -19.33 -14.09 9.52
C ARG A 204 -19.46 -15.34 10.38
N LEU A 205 -18.40 -16.13 10.53
CA LEU A 205 -18.39 -17.31 11.41
C LEU A 205 -18.56 -16.93 12.88
N LEU A 206 -18.08 -15.78 13.29
CA LEU A 206 -18.25 -15.23 14.63
C LEU A 206 -19.57 -14.45 14.81
N ASN A 207 -20.40 -14.35 13.77
CA ASN A 207 -21.65 -13.58 13.75
C ASN A 207 -21.48 -12.10 14.13
N LEU A 208 -20.34 -11.49 13.78
CA LEU A 208 -20.08 -10.10 14.06
C LEU A 208 -20.98 -9.16 13.23
N GLY A 209 -21.25 -7.99 13.77
CA GLY A 209 -21.97 -6.92 13.11
C GLY A 209 -21.26 -6.42 11.83
N PRO A 210 -21.99 -5.71 10.93
CA PRO A 210 -21.47 -5.33 9.61
C PRO A 210 -20.25 -4.41 9.70
N ALA A 211 -20.21 -3.46 10.64
CA ALA A 211 -19.05 -2.59 10.83
C ALA A 211 -17.79 -3.39 11.22
N TYR A 212 -17.92 -4.39 12.08
CA TYR A 212 -16.81 -5.29 12.45
C TYR A 212 -16.43 -6.21 11.30
N LEU A 213 -17.40 -6.72 10.54
CA LEU A 213 -17.11 -7.53 9.34
C LEU A 213 -16.25 -6.73 8.36
N TYR A 214 -16.64 -5.50 8.10
CA TYR A 214 -15.90 -4.61 7.22
C TYR A 214 -14.48 -4.32 7.76
N LEU A 215 -14.36 -4.04 9.05
CA LEU A 215 -13.08 -3.82 9.72
C LEU A 215 -12.17 -5.06 9.65
N PHE A 216 -12.71 -6.27 9.84
CA PHE A 216 -11.92 -7.51 9.78
C PHE A 216 -11.28 -7.71 8.41
N GLY A 217 -11.99 -7.45 7.32
CA GLY A 217 -11.41 -7.53 5.98
C GLY A 217 -10.23 -6.55 5.79
N ARG A 218 -10.35 -5.30 6.26
CA ARG A 218 -9.27 -4.31 6.27
C ARG A 218 -8.09 -4.76 7.14
N LEU A 219 -8.35 -5.28 8.35
CA LEU A 219 -7.30 -5.71 9.27
C LEU A 219 -6.51 -6.91 8.75
N PHE A 220 -7.13 -7.83 8.01
CA PHE A 220 -6.42 -8.94 7.39
C PHE A 220 -5.49 -8.46 6.27
N ASN A 221 -5.93 -7.52 5.44
CA ASN A 221 -5.07 -6.86 4.45
C ASN A 221 -3.90 -6.11 5.12
N LEU A 222 -4.19 -5.33 6.16
CA LEU A 222 -3.19 -4.60 6.93
C LEU A 222 -2.15 -5.53 7.58
N ALA A 223 -2.60 -6.63 8.19
CA ALA A 223 -1.71 -7.61 8.81
C ALA A 223 -0.75 -8.24 7.79
N PHE A 224 -1.24 -8.54 6.59
CA PHE A 224 -0.41 -9.02 5.50
C PHE A 224 0.61 -7.98 5.04
N TYR A 225 0.15 -6.74 4.83
CA TYR A 225 1.02 -5.62 4.49
C TYR A 225 2.16 -5.47 5.49
N ILE A 226 1.83 -5.38 6.77
CA ILE A 226 2.82 -5.26 7.87
C ILE A 226 3.79 -6.42 7.85
N THR A 227 3.30 -7.65 7.68
CA THR A 227 4.15 -8.85 7.68
C THR A 227 5.16 -8.83 6.53
N CYS A 228 4.71 -8.59 5.30
CA CYS A 228 5.58 -8.57 4.12
C CYS A 228 6.61 -7.44 4.18
N VAL A 229 6.18 -6.24 4.55
CA VAL A 229 7.05 -5.06 4.67
C VAL A 229 8.06 -5.23 5.80
N TYR A 230 7.65 -5.77 6.94
CA TYR A 230 8.56 -6.06 8.06
C TYR A 230 9.61 -7.09 7.69
N ILE A 231 9.21 -8.16 6.99
CA ILE A 231 10.17 -9.15 6.47
C ILE A 231 11.14 -8.47 5.50
N ALA A 232 10.64 -7.66 4.55
CA ALA A 232 11.47 -6.92 3.60
C ALA A 232 12.48 -6.01 4.30
N PHE A 233 12.04 -5.23 5.29
CA PHE A 233 12.90 -4.37 6.11
C PHE A 233 14.01 -5.16 6.83
N ARG A 234 13.68 -6.35 7.34
CA ARG A 234 14.63 -7.21 8.07
C ARG A 234 15.66 -7.87 7.17
N ILE A 235 15.29 -8.23 5.94
CA ILE A 235 16.17 -9.01 5.05
C ILE A 235 16.96 -8.15 4.07
N THR A 236 16.55 -6.89 3.84
CA THR A 236 17.27 -6.03 2.89
C THR A 236 18.65 -5.66 3.43
N PRO A 237 19.70 -5.86 2.61
CA PRO A 237 21.07 -5.51 3.03
C PRO A 237 21.39 -4.03 2.83
N ILE A 238 20.63 -3.32 2.01
CA ILE A 238 20.80 -1.91 1.66
C ILE A 238 19.44 -1.23 1.47
N GLY A 239 19.37 0.07 1.71
CA GLY A 239 18.16 0.87 1.48
C GLY A 239 17.05 0.59 2.50
N ARG A 240 17.40 0.19 3.73
CA ARG A 240 16.44 -0.04 4.81
C ARG A 240 15.63 1.20 5.11
N ASN A 241 16.27 2.37 5.12
CA ASN A 241 15.64 3.67 5.30
C ASN A 241 14.62 3.97 4.19
N ILE A 242 14.93 3.62 2.95
CA ILE A 242 14.03 3.78 1.79
C ILE A 242 12.78 2.92 1.96
N ILE A 243 12.96 1.62 2.31
CA ILE A 243 11.83 0.72 2.56
C ILE A 243 10.95 1.26 3.69
N ALA A 244 11.54 1.72 4.79
CA ALA A 244 10.79 2.26 5.92
C ALA A 244 9.96 3.49 5.52
N VAL A 245 10.57 4.45 4.83
CA VAL A 245 9.91 5.71 4.43
C VAL A 245 8.77 5.43 3.45
N ILE A 246 9.01 4.64 2.39
CA ILE A 246 7.96 4.32 1.41
C ILE A 246 6.79 3.59 2.07
N SER A 247 7.09 2.62 2.94
CA SER A 247 6.06 1.83 3.61
C SER A 247 5.22 2.64 4.59
N LEU A 248 5.73 3.77 5.07
CA LEU A 248 5.04 4.70 5.94
C LEU A 248 4.40 5.87 5.17
N PHE A 249 4.45 5.90 3.84
CA PHE A 249 3.69 6.91 3.10
C PHE A 249 2.20 6.82 3.45
N PRO A 250 1.53 7.96 3.68
CA PRO A 250 0.09 7.96 3.93
C PRO A 250 -0.71 7.19 2.88
N MET A 251 -0.32 7.26 1.59
CA MET A 251 -0.96 6.47 0.54
C MET A 251 -0.79 4.97 0.77
N CYS A 252 0.41 4.51 1.13
CA CYS A 252 0.65 3.09 1.38
C CYS A 252 -0.15 2.57 2.58
N LEU A 253 -0.21 3.35 3.67
CA LEU A 253 -0.97 2.99 4.87
C LEU A 253 -2.48 3.01 4.62
N HIS A 254 -2.99 4.01 3.87
CA HIS A 254 -4.38 4.10 3.47
C HIS A 254 -4.81 2.88 2.64
N LEU A 255 -4.03 2.51 1.63
CA LEU A 255 -4.32 1.35 0.79
C LEU A 255 -4.18 0.03 1.56
N ALA A 256 -3.18 -0.08 2.45
CA ALA A 256 -3.01 -1.25 3.30
C ALA A 256 -4.20 -1.48 4.25
N ALA A 257 -4.80 -0.39 4.72
CA ALA A 257 -5.96 -0.35 5.60
C ALA A 257 -7.30 -0.29 4.85
N SER A 258 -7.35 -0.78 3.61
CA SER A 258 -8.54 -0.79 2.74
C SER A 258 -8.72 -2.14 2.05
N TYR A 259 -9.81 -2.30 1.28
CA TYR A 259 -10.03 -3.47 0.43
C TYR A 259 -9.29 -3.41 -0.91
N SER A 260 -8.54 -2.33 -1.18
CA SER A 260 -7.78 -2.18 -2.42
C SER A 260 -6.84 -3.35 -2.67
N TYR A 261 -6.72 -3.80 -3.93
CA TYR A 261 -5.72 -4.80 -4.34
C TYR A 261 -4.28 -4.32 -4.12
N ASP A 262 -4.08 -3.01 -4.00
CA ASP A 262 -2.76 -2.43 -3.73
C ASP A 262 -2.23 -2.81 -2.33
N SER A 263 -3.13 -3.19 -1.40
CA SER A 263 -2.77 -3.77 -0.10
C SER A 263 -1.95 -5.06 -0.22
N PHE A 264 -2.09 -5.77 -1.34
CA PHE A 264 -1.32 -6.96 -1.69
C PHE A 264 -0.12 -6.63 -2.59
N ILE A 265 -0.32 -5.83 -3.64
CA ILE A 265 0.68 -5.55 -4.68
C ILE A 265 1.88 -4.79 -4.12
N ILE A 266 1.64 -3.72 -3.35
CA ILE A 266 2.73 -2.87 -2.83
C ILE A 266 3.67 -3.67 -1.91
N PRO A 267 3.20 -4.36 -0.86
CA PRO A 267 4.10 -5.08 0.05
C PRO A 267 4.79 -6.27 -0.63
N MET A 268 4.15 -6.93 -1.59
CA MET A 268 4.78 -8.01 -2.36
C MET A 268 5.90 -7.48 -3.27
N SER A 269 5.71 -6.31 -3.89
CA SER A 269 6.75 -5.66 -4.70
C SER A 269 7.94 -5.20 -3.86
N ILE A 270 7.69 -4.66 -2.65
CA ILE A 270 8.74 -4.31 -1.69
C ILE A 270 9.49 -5.56 -1.23
N LEU A 271 8.78 -6.65 -0.92
CA LEU A 271 9.39 -7.92 -0.52
C LEU A 271 10.23 -8.52 -1.65
N LEU A 272 9.73 -8.51 -2.90
CA LEU A 272 10.47 -8.96 -4.07
C LEU A 272 11.75 -8.16 -4.28
N THR A 273 11.65 -6.84 -4.12
CA THR A 273 12.81 -5.93 -4.13
C THR A 273 13.85 -6.35 -3.10
N ALA A 274 13.45 -6.56 -1.85
CA ALA A 274 14.35 -6.93 -0.76
C ALA A 274 15.02 -8.31 -1.01
N LEU A 275 14.28 -9.27 -1.55
CA LEU A 275 14.80 -10.59 -1.93
C LEU A 275 15.85 -10.50 -3.05
N CYS A 276 15.58 -9.70 -4.09
CA CYS A 276 16.54 -9.46 -5.17
C CYS A 276 17.81 -8.78 -4.64
N LEU A 277 17.67 -7.72 -3.82
CA LEU A 277 18.80 -7.02 -3.21
C LEU A 277 19.65 -7.94 -2.33
N ARG A 278 18.98 -8.77 -1.52
CA ARG A 278 19.66 -9.76 -0.68
C ARG A 278 20.49 -10.71 -1.55
N SER A 279 19.91 -11.23 -2.63
CA SER A 279 20.62 -12.14 -3.52
C SER A 279 21.76 -11.47 -4.29
N ILE A 280 21.65 -10.19 -4.62
CA ILE A 280 22.72 -9.39 -5.28
C ILE A 280 23.90 -9.17 -4.32
N LYS A 281 23.64 -8.89 -3.05
CA LYS A 281 24.67 -8.52 -2.07
C LYS A 281 25.20 -9.69 -1.25
N ALA A 282 24.49 -10.82 -1.23
CA ALA A 282 24.90 -11.98 -0.44
C ALA A 282 26.27 -12.53 -0.88
N GLU A 283 26.97 -13.14 0.05
CA GLU A 283 28.18 -13.92 -0.18
C GLU A 283 27.84 -15.41 -0.40
N GLY A 284 28.77 -16.16 -0.99
CA GLY A 284 28.58 -17.58 -1.29
C GLY A 284 27.80 -17.85 -2.56
N LEU A 285 27.47 -19.13 -2.81
CA LEU A 285 26.77 -19.57 -4.01
C LEU A 285 25.25 -19.28 -3.92
N PHE A 286 24.65 -18.93 -5.04
CA PHE A 286 23.21 -18.75 -5.17
C PHE A 286 22.49 -20.07 -4.92
N SER A 287 21.58 -20.06 -3.95
CA SER A 287 20.88 -21.27 -3.50
C SER A 287 19.52 -21.44 -4.18
N LEU A 288 19.07 -22.70 -4.32
CA LEU A 288 17.71 -22.99 -4.77
C LEU A 288 16.64 -22.33 -3.88
N LYS A 289 16.92 -22.20 -2.58
CA LYS A 289 16.02 -21.52 -1.66
C LYS A 289 15.85 -20.04 -1.99
N GLU A 290 16.93 -19.33 -2.31
CA GLU A 290 16.85 -17.93 -2.74
C GLU A 290 16.06 -17.78 -4.03
N GLY A 291 16.36 -18.63 -5.02
CA GLY A 291 15.64 -18.67 -6.30
C GLY A 291 14.14 -18.97 -6.12
N SER A 292 13.79 -19.97 -5.32
CA SER A 292 12.40 -20.32 -5.05
C SER A 292 11.62 -19.24 -4.33
N GLN A 293 12.26 -18.50 -3.41
CA GLN A 293 11.63 -17.35 -2.73
C GLN A 293 11.31 -16.21 -3.70
N ILE A 294 12.27 -15.82 -4.55
CA ILE A 294 12.06 -14.78 -5.58
C ILE A 294 10.95 -15.23 -6.54
N LEU A 295 11.03 -16.47 -7.02
CA LEU A 295 10.06 -17.04 -7.94
C LEU A 295 8.65 -17.08 -7.32
N PHE A 296 8.52 -17.56 -6.10
CA PHE A 296 7.24 -17.67 -5.39
C PHE A 296 6.56 -16.31 -5.25
N VAL A 297 7.30 -15.29 -4.81
CA VAL A 297 6.76 -13.92 -4.67
C VAL A 297 6.38 -13.33 -6.03
N ALA A 298 7.21 -13.54 -7.06
CA ALA A 298 6.91 -13.10 -8.41
C ALA A 298 5.66 -13.79 -9.00
N MET A 299 5.49 -15.10 -8.76
CA MET A 299 4.30 -15.86 -9.21
C MET A 299 3.02 -15.41 -8.51
N LEU A 300 3.08 -15.01 -7.23
CA LEU A 300 1.92 -14.47 -6.54
C LEU A 300 1.57 -13.06 -7.03
N LEU A 301 2.56 -12.26 -7.41
CA LEU A 301 2.36 -10.89 -7.89
C LEU A 301 1.82 -10.85 -9.33
N ALA A 302 2.24 -11.77 -10.16
CA ALA A 302 1.99 -11.77 -11.60
C ALA A 302 0.50 -11.73 -12.00
N PRO A 303 -0.38 -12.55 -11.41
CA PRO A 303 -1.80 -12.53 -11.77
C PRO A 303 -2.54 -11.27 -11.32
N CYS A 304 -2.01 -10.53 -10.33
CA CYS A 304 -2.65 -9.29 -9.85
C CYS A 304 -2.51 -8.15 -10.87
N LYS A 305 -1.27 -7.86 -11.24
CA LYS A 305 -0.93 -6.95 -12.33
C LYS A 305 0.41 -7.37 -12.91
N VAL A 306 0.37 -7.97 -14.07
CA VAL A 306 1.53 -8.57 -14.76
C VAL A 306 2.71 -7.61 -14.90
N ILE A 307 2.46 -6.31 -15.08
CA ILE A 307 3.51 -5.30 -15.23
C ILE A 307 4.45 -5.23 -14.02
N TYR A 308 3.98 -5.52 -12.80
CA TYR A 308 4.83 -5.44 -11.60
C TYR A 308 5.81 -6.62 -11.46
N THR A 309 5.62 -7.68 -12.21
CA THR A 309 6.61 -8.78 -12.28
C THR A 309 7.95 -8.35 -12.89
N LEU A 310 7.99 -7.22 -13.58
CA LEU A 310 9.24 -6.62 -14.06
C LEU A 310 10.26 -6.41 -12.94
N VAL A 311 9.82 -6.23 -11.70
CA VAL A 311 10.71 -6.14 -10.54
C VAL A 311 11.56 -7.42 -10.41
N ALA A 312 11.05 -8.58 -10.79
CA ALA A 312 11.81 -9.84 -10.76
C ALA A 312 13.00 -9.85 -11.74
N LEU A 313 12.96 -9.04 -12.81
CA LEU A 313 14.10 -8.92 -13.75
C LEU A 313 15.36 -8.38 -13.08
N LEU A 314 15.23 -7.74 -11.93
CA LEU A 314 16.38 -7.28 -11.15
C LEU A 314 17.23 -8.45 -10.61
N ALA A 315 16.67 -9.66 -10.52
CA ALA A 315 17.44 -10.88 -10.25
C ALA A 315 18.50 -11.17 -11.34
N LEU A 316 18.36 -10.63 -12.55
CA LEU A 316 19.38 -10.74 -13.62
C LEU A 316 20.72 -10.08 -13.24
N PHE A 317 20.69 -9.15 -12.27
CA PHE A 317 21.88 -8.45 -11.78
C PHE A 317 22.57 -9.15 -10.60
N ILE A 318 22.15 -10.37 -10.25
CA ILE A 318 22.89 -11.23 -9.32
C ILE A 318 24.28 -11.48 -9.92
N PRO A 319 25.37 -11.16 -9.17
CA PRO A 319 26.73 -11.23 -9.71
C PRO A 319 27.14 -12.65 -10.12
N GLN A 320 27.95 -12.77 -11.17
CA GLN A 320 28.45 -14.06 -11.67
C GLN A 320 29.17 -14.89 -10.58
N ARG A 321 29.86 -14.22 -9.65
CA ARG A 321 30.56 -14.88 -8.51
C ARG A 321 29.62 -15.73 -7.62
N ARG A 322 28.32 -15.52 -7.72
CA ARG A 322 27.28 -16.26 -6.98
C ARG A 322 26.91 -17.59 -7.62
N PHE A 323 27.39 -17.88 -8.83
CA PHE A 323 27.08 -19.10 -9.58
C PHE A 323 28.33 -19.98 -9.72
N ARG A 324 28.14 -21.31 -9.75
CA ARG A 324 29.25 -22.29 -9.90
C ARG A 324 29.89 -22.19 -11.27
N SER A 325 29.13 -21.80 -12.28
CA SER A 325 29.60 -21.68 -13.65
C SER A 325 28.80 -20.64 -14.43
N ARG A 326 29.40 -20.13 -15.51
CA ARG A 326 28.71 -19.21 -16.44
C ARG A 326 27.49 -19.84 -17.11
N LYS A 327 27.48 -21.17 -17.29
CA LYS A 327 26.33 -21.91 -17.81
C LYS A 327 25.16 -21.91 -16.82
N GLU A 328 25.43 -22.15 -15.55
CA GLU A 328 24.44 -22.10 -14.47
C GLU A 328 23.83 -20.69 -14.37
N GLU A 329 24.68 -19.65 -14.36
CA GLU A 329 24.24 -18.25 -14.38
C GLU A 329 23.27 -17.99 -15.54
N LEU A 330 23.68 -18.36 -16.77
CA LEU A 330 22.88 -18.11 -17.98
C LEU A 330 21.55 -18.87 -17.92
N LEU A 331 21.55 -20.14 -17.49
CA LEU A 331 20.35 -20.96 -17.38
C LEU A 331 19.35 -20.38 -16.37
N ILE A 332 19.82 -19.95 -15.21
CA ILE A 332 18.95 -19.37 -14.18
C ILE A 332 18.39 -18.03 -14.65
N LYS A 333 19.22 -17.16 -15.21
CA LYS A 333 18.79 -15.84 -15.70
C LYS A 333 17.82 -15.97 -16.89
N LEU A 334 18.09 -16.84 -17.85
CA LEU A 334 17.18 -17.13 -18.95
C LEU A 334 15.87 -17.77 -18.45
N GLY A 335 15.95 -18.67 -17.46
CA GLY A 335 14.79 -19.25 -16.80
C GLY A 335 13.89 -18.19 -16.15
N CYS A 336 14.47 -17.23 -15.46
CA CYS A 336 13.73 -16.08 -14.89
C CYS A 336 13.09 -15.23 -15.99
N MET A 337 13.81 -14.92 -17.07
CA MET A 337 13.25 -14.16 -18.20
C MET A 337 12.11 -14.91 -18.89
N MET A 338 12.30 -16.20 -19.17
CA MET A 338 11.26 -17.04 -19.78
C MET A 338 10.03 -17.14 -18.89
N LEU A 339 10.21 -17.28 -17.57
CA LEU A 339 9.10 -17.33 -16.63
C LEU A 339 8.31 -16.02 -16.63
N VAL A 340 8.98 -14.87 -16.50
CA VAL A 340 8.34 -13.55 -16.61
C VAL A 340 7.64 -13.42 -17.96
N GLY A 341 8.29 -13.82 -19.05
CA GLY A 341 7.70 -13.83 -20.39
C GLY A 341 6.47 -14.76 -20.51
N MET A 342 6.53 -15.97 -19.92
CA MET A 342 5.40 -16.91 -19.91
C MET A 342 4.22 -16.38 -19.09
N VAL A 343 4.47 -15.74 -17.96
CA VAL A 343 3.42 -15.12 -17.14
C VAL A 343 2.80 -13.95 -17.89
N LEU A 344 3.62 -13.12 -18.56
CA LEU A 344 3.16 -12.02 -19.40
C LEU A 344 2.32 -12.52 -20.59
N ALA A 345 2.77 -13.57 -21.26
CA ALA A 345 2.05 -14.17 -22.39
C ALA A 345 0.83 -14.97 -21.93
N GLY A 346 0.96 -15.76 -20.85
CA GLY A 346 -0.09 -16.63 -20.32
C GLY A 346 -1.29 -15.85 -19.77
N GLY A 347 -1.05 -14.74 -19.11
CA GLY A 347 -2.11 -13.82 -18.67
C GLY A 347 -2.92 -13.28 -19.86
N ARG A 348 -2.24 -12.92 -20.96
CA ARG A 348 -2.89 -12.51 -22.22
C ARG A 348 -3.65 -13.64 -22.90
N LEU A 349 -3.09 -14.84 -22.90
CA LEU A 349 -3.72 -16.02 -23.49
C LEU A 349 -4.97 -16.44 -22.71
N LEU A 350 -4.92 -16.42 -21.38
CA LEU A 350 -6.07 -16.71 -20.53
C LEU A 350 -7.20 -15.71 -20.76
N VAL A 351 -6.88 -14.41 -20.83
CA VAL A 351 -7.85 -13.36 -21.16
C VAL A 351 -8.42 -13.56 -22.58
N TYR A 352 -7.58 -13.89 -23.54
CA TYR A 352 -8.02 -14.18 -24.92
C TYR A 352 -8.93 -15.42 -24.98
N CYS A 353 -8.59 -16.51 -24.30
CA CYS A 353 -9.42 -17.72 -24.24
C CYS A 353 -10.74 -17.49 -23.48
N ALA A 354 -10.73 -16.71 -22.39
CA ALA A 354 -11.95 -16.34 -21.66
C ALA A 354 -12.87 -15.45 -22.52
N ASN A 355 -12.32 -14.49 -23.26
CA ASN A 355 -13.07 -13.60 -24.12
C ASN A 355 -13.58 -14.28 -25.41
N SER A 356 -12.93 -15.34 -25.88
CA SER A 356 -13.42 -16.10 -27.05
C SER A 356 -14.71 -16.89 -26.75
N THR A 357 -15.00 -17.17 -25.49
CA THR A 357 -16.28 -17.76 -25.04
C THR A 357 -17.35 -16.73 -24.72
N SER A 358 -17.01 -15.43 -24.60
CA SER A 358 -17.91 -14.35 -24.21
C SER A 358 -17.91 -13.15 -25.19
N ALA A 359 -17.49 -13.37 -26.43
CA ALA A 359 -17.10 -12.31 -27.38
C ALA A 359 -18.21 -11.33 -27.82
N THR A 360 -19.45 -11.47 -27.33
CA THR A 360 -20.56 -10.59 -27.70
C THR A 360 -20.98 -9.63 -26.61
N SER A 361 -20.61 -9.86 -25.35
CA SER A 361 -21.11 -9.05 -24.22
C SER A 361 -20.09 -8.05 -23.66
N ALA A 362 -18.78 -8.31 -23.83
CA ALA A 362 -17.74 -7.54 -23.16
C ALA A 362 -17.42 -6.17 -23.82
N VAL A 363 -17.71 -6.03 -25.11
CA VAL A 363 -17.44 -4.77 -25.84
C VAL A 363 -18.45 -3.67 -25.49
N ASN A 364 -19.69 -4.05 -25.15
CA ASN A 364 -20.76 -3.09 -24.88
C ASN A 364 -20.77 -2.57 -23.43
N ASN A 365 -20.28 -3.32 -22.45
CA ASN A 365 -20.39 -2.95 -21.04
C ASN A 365 -19.38 -1.89 -20.59
N HIS A 366 -18.29 -1.65 -21.31
CA HIS A 366 -17.33 -0.59 -20.98
C HIS A 366 -17.71 0.79 -21.50
N LEU A 367 -18.56 0.85 -22.51
CA LEU A 367 -19.03 2.11 -23.10
C LEU A 367 -20.09 2.81 -22.22
N ASP A 368 -20.92 2.05 -21.52
CA ASP A 368 -22.00 2.60 -20.67
C ASP A 368 -21.51 3.32 -19.41
N PHE A 369 -20.29 3.02 -18.94
CA PHE A 369 -19.78 3.56 -17.68
C PHE A 369 -19.42 5.06 -17.75
N ARG A 370 -19.11 5.61 -18.92
CA ARG A 370 -18.72 7.01 -19.09
C ARG A 370 -19.73 7.86 -19.87
N GLY A 371 -20.84 7.28 -20.31
CA GLY A 371 -21.92 8.01 -20.99
C GLY A 371 -21.60 8.50 -22.41
N ASP A 372 -20.40 8.27 -22.95
CA ASP A 372 -20.01 8.61 -24.31
C ASP A 372 -20.00 7.37 -25.21
N GLN A 373 -21.08 7.17 -25.94
CA GLN A 373 -21.25 6.04 -26.87
C GLN A 373 -20.54 6.25 -28.23
N SER A 374 -19.91 7.41 -28.47
CA SER A 374 -19.33 7.76 -29.77
C SER A 374 -17.81 7.45 -29.88
N GLY A 375 -17.11 7.23 -28.75
CA GLY A 375 -15.67 7.04 -28.72
C GLY A 375 -15.25 5.57 -28.58
N HIS A 376 -14.16 5.19 -29.26
CA HIS A 376 -13.46 3.93 -29.04
C HIS A 376 -12.19 4.19 -28.25
N PHE A 377 -11.80 3.26 -27.37
CA PHE A 377 -10.50 3.31 -26.70
C PHE A 377 -9.36 3.18 -27.71
N TYR A 378 -8.22 3.79 -27.38
CA TYR A 378 -6.98 3.51 -28.11
C TYR A 378 -6.67 2.02 -28.11
N THR A 379 -6.15 1.51 -29.22
CA THR A 379 -5.70 0.13 -29.35
C THR A 379 -4.17 0.03 -29.38
N VAL A 380 -3.64 -1.15 -29.13
CA VAL A 380 -2.18 -1.40 -29.32
C VAL A 380 -1.77 -1.13 -30.77
N SER A 381 -2.68 -1.39 -31.73
CA SER A 381 -2.45 -1.09 -33.15
C SER A 381 -2.24 0.42 -33.39
N ASP A 382 -3.03 1.28 -32.74
CA ASP A 382 -2.88 2.74 -32.86
C ASP A 382 -1.52 3.20 -32.37
N VAL A 383 -1.02 2.61 -31.25
CA VAL A 383 0.29 2.92 -30.70
C VAL A 383 1.41 2.49 -31.65
N VAL A 384 1.30 1.29 -32.24
CA VAL A 384 2.31 0.76 -33.17
C VAL A 384 2.33 1.56 -34.49
N GLN A 385 1.15 1.95 -35.00
CA GLN A 385 1.05 2.74 -36.22
C GLN A 385 1.50 4.20 -36.05
N ASN A 386 1.34 4.77 -34.87
CA ASN A 386 1.66 6.18 -34.58
C ASN A 386 2.48 6.33 -33.29
N PRO A 387 3.70 5.76 -33.19
CA PRO A 387 4.49 5.77 -31.96
C PRO A 387 4.86 7.17 -31.48
N LEU A 388 5.08 8.12 -32.41
CA LEU A 388 5.39 9.51 -32.06
C LEU A 388 4.19 10.23 -31.40
N LYS A 389 2.95 9.92 -31.82
CA LYS A 389 1.74 10.43 -31.16
C LYS A 389 1.71 9.95 -29.71
N PHE A 390 1.98 8.67 -29.46
CA PHE A 390 2.02 8.10 -28.10
C PHE A 390 3.10 8.76 -27.24
N VAL A 391 4.35 8.91 -27.76
CA VAL A 391 5.44 9.60 -27.04
C VAL A 391 5.06 11.04 -26.70
N LYS A 392 4.42 11.76 -27.62
CA LYS A 392 3.90 13.11 -27.36
C LYS A 392 2.83 13.10 -26.27
N MET A 393 1.87 12.20 -26.33
CA MET A 393 0.83 12.05 -25.31
C MET A 393 1.42 11.72 -23.92
N LEU A 394 2.41 10.81 -23.88
CA LEU A 394 3.14 10.48 -22.65
C LEU A 394 3.79 11.72 -22.03
N TYR A 395 4.55 12.47 -22.85
CA TYR A 395 5.22 13.68 -22.39
C TYR A 395 4.22 14.74 -21.89
N LEU A 396 3.19 15.04 -22.66
CA LEU A 396 2.17 16.02 -22.28
C LEU A 396 1.40 15.60 -21.03
N SER A 397 1.15 14.32 -20.85
CA SER A 397 0.46 13.82 -19.66
C SER A 397 1.35 13.91 -18.41
N LEU A 398 2.66 13.64 -18.54
CA LEU A 398 3.61 13.82 -17.45
C LEU A 398 3.80 15.30 -17.10
N ASP A 399 3.83 16.18 -18.08
CA ASP A 399 3.92 17.63 -17.88
C ASP A 399 2.68 18.17 -17.16
N HIS A 400 1.48 17.73 -17.59
CA HIS A 400 0.21 18.21 -17.04
C HIS A 400 -0.12 17.62 -15.66
N PHE A 401 0.04 16.30 -15.48
CA PHE A 401 -0.38 15.58 -14.28
C PHE A 401 0.77 15.17 -13.35
N GLY A 402 2.03 15.47 -13.69
CA GLY A 402 3.19 14.94 -12.96
C GLY A 402 3.19 15.31 -11.47
N PHE A 403 2.78 16.55 -11.13
CA PHE A 403 2.64 16.93 -9.72
C PHE A 403 1.52 16.17 -9.02
N GLU A 404 0.38 15.98 -9.66
CA GLU A 404 -0.73 15.21 -9.13
C GLU A 404 -0.35 13.73 -8.91
N TYR A 405 0.44 13.15 -9.82
CA TYR A 405 0.97 11.80 -9.63
C TYR A 405 1.89 11.72 -8.40
N LEU A 406 2.77 12.70 -8.21
CA LEU A 406 3.61 12.77 -7.01
C LEU A 406 2.77 12.94 -5.75
N GLN A 407 1.81 13.86 -5.76
CA GLN A 407 0.91 14.15 -4.65
C GLN A 407 0.14 12.90 -4.22
N ARG A 408 -0.47 12.19 -5.17
CA ARG A 408 -1.19 10.94 -4.94
C ARG A 408 -0.26 9.80 -4.53
N MET A 409 0.95 9.74 -5.07
CA MET A 409 1.94 8.71 -4.72
C MET A 409 2.36 8.78 -3.26
N VAL A 410 2.68 9.97 -2.76
CA VAL A 410 3.14 10.14 -1.37
C VAL A 410 1.99 10.21 -0.36
N GLY A 411 0.75 10.47 -0.79
CA GLY A 411 -0.43 10.54 0.07
C GLY A 411 -0.87 11.95 0.43
N GLY A 412 -0.62 12.91 -0.45
CA GLY A 412 -1.17 14.27 -0.34
C GLY A 412 -2.65 14.37 -0.76
N SER A 413 -3.18 13.34 -1.43
CA SER A 413 -4.59 13.20 -1.76
C SER A 413 -5.00 11.75 -1.51
N LEU A 414 -5.97 11.52 -0.64
CA LEU A 414 -6.44 10.23 -0.15
C LEU A 414 -7.96 10.13 -0.30
N GLY A 415 -8.52 8.97 0.03
CA GLY A 415 -9.95 8.71 -0.17
C GLY A 415 -10.32 8.69 -1.65
N TRP A 416 -11.56 9.07 -1.97
CA TRP A 416 -12.02 9.28 -3.34
C TRP A 416 -11.49 10.58 -3.96
N PHE A 417 -10.35 11.10 -3.45
CA PHE A 417 -9.71 12.33 -3.91
C PHE A 417 -10.57 13.58 -3.73
N GLN A 418 -11.36 13.61 -2.67
CA GLN A 418 -12.14 14.78 -2.28
C GLN A 418 -11.24 16.01 -2.21
N GLU A 419 -11.64 17.10 -2.87
CA GLU A 419 -10.83 18.32 -2.95
C GLU A 419 -10.63 18.96 -1.58
N GLU A 420 -11.62 18.88 -0.71
CA GLU A 420 -11.62 19.46 0.64
C GLU A 420 -10.52 18.86 1.54
N ILE A 421 -10.24 17.55 1.39
CA ILE A 421 -9.26 16.84 2.21
C ILE A 421 -7.87 16.79 1.60
N VAL A 422 -7.69 17.28 0.36
CA VAL A 422 -6.36 17.35 -0.27
C VAL A 422 -5.39 18.14 0.60
N SER A 423 -4.23 17.56 0.86
CA SER A 423 -3.23 18.16 1.74
C SER A 423 -2.55 19.38 1.09
N PRO A 424 -2.14 20.38 1.88
CA PRO A 424 -1.43 21.54 1.38
C PRO A 424 -0.14 21.15 0.61
N TYR A 425 0.22 21.95 -0.37
CA TYR A 425 1.42 21.75 -1.18
C TYR A 425 2.69 21.52 -0.33
N ILE A 426 2.85 22.32 0.75
CA ILE A 426 4.01 22.19 1.64
C ILE A 426 4.13 20.81 2.30
N TYR A 427 3.02 20.16 2.53
CA TYR A 427 3.00 18.79 3.07
C TYR A 427 3.55 17.77 2.06
N VAL A 428 3.17 17.90 0.79
CA VAL A 428 3.70 17.06 -0.30
C VAL A 428 5.21 17.27 -0.47
N VAL A 429 5.65 18.54 -0.40
CA VAL A 429 7.08 18.89 -0.42
C VAL A 429 7.80 18.24 0.77
N ALA A 430 7.26 18.33 1.98
CA ALA A 430 7.87 17.72 3.17
C ALA A 430 8.01 16.19 3.04
N LEU A 431 6.98 15.48 2.58
CA LEU A 431 7.06 14.03 2.30
C LEU A 431 8.11 13.71 1.24
N THR A 432 8.18 14.50 0.17
CA THR A 432 9.18 14.34 -0.90
C THR A 432 10.59 14.59 -0.40
N MET A 433 10.78 15.57 0.50
CA MET A 433 12.08 15.82 1.14
C MET A 433 12.50 14.63 2.04
N VAL A 434 11.60 14.07 2.85
CA VAL A 434 11.91 12.89 3.67
C VAL A 434 12.22 11.69 2.78
N MET A 435 11.50 11.51 1.66
CA MET A 435 11.82 10.51 0.65
C MET A 435 13.23 10.72 0.08
N GLY A 436 13.59 11.93 -0.30
CA GLY A 436 14.95 12.27 -0.77
C GLY A 436 16.03 12.03 0.30
N MET A 437 15.76 12.39 1.56
CA MET A 437 16.68 12.12 2.67
C MET A 437 16.91 10.63 2.90
N SER A 438 15.91 9.79 2.66
CA SER A 438 16.03 8.33 2.82
C SER A 438 17.05 7.69 1.87
N VAL A 439 17.41 8.38 0.78
CA VAL A 439 18.43 7.94 -0.18
C VAL A 439 19.85 8.15 0.34
N ILE A 440 20.04 9.05 1.31
CA ILE A 440 21.35 9.33 1.90
C ILE A 440 21.87 8.09 2.63
N SER A 441 23.11 7.69 2.35
CA SER A 441 23.75 6.57 3.03
C SER A 441 24.01 6.92 4.50
N SER A 442 23.85 5.97 5.40
CA SER A 442 24.21 6.07 6.82
C SER A 442 25.04 4.86 7.23
N ASP A 443 25.69 4.93 8.38
CA ASP A 443 26.61 3.87 8.82
C ASP A 443 25.94 2.50 8.93
N ASP A 444 24.65 2.46 9.28
CA ASP A 444 23.90 1.23 9.54
C ASP A 444 23.08 0.71 8.32
N ASP A 445 23.05 1.43 7.19
CA ASP A 445 22.16 1.14 6.07
C ASP A 445 22.85 0.52 4.84
N GLY A 446 24.08 0.01 5.03
CA GLY A 446 24.81 -0.75 4.01
C GLY A 446 25.36 0.08 2.84
N ASP A 447 26.01 -0.64 1.93
CA ASP A 447 26.70 -0.13 0.75
C ASP A 447 25.75 0.37 -0.37
N VAL A 448 26.37 0.90 -1.43
CA VAL A 448 25.69 1.27 -2.68
C VAL A 448 25.64 0.10 -3.67
N LEU A 449 24.73 0.18 -4.64
CA LEU A 449 24.66 -0.76 -5.77
C LEU A 449 25.83 -0.53 -6.75
N SER A 450 26.13 -1.58 -7.53
CA SER A 450 27.00 -1.40 -8.72
C SER A 450 26.30 -0.49 -9.74
N PHE A 451 27.08 0.21 -10.53
CA PHE A 451 26.54 1.11 -11.56
C PHE A 451 25.54 0.42 -12.49
N SER A 452 25.85 -0.82 -12.91
CA SER A 452 24.94 -1.59 -13.78
C SER A 452 23.61 -1.95 -13.10
N ALA A 453 23.62 -2.29 -11.81
CA ALA A 453 22.39 -2.59 -11.05
C ALA A 453 21.59 -1.31 -10.79
N SER A 454 22.25 -0.18 -10.55
CA SER A 454 21.58 1.14 -10.43
C SER A 454 20.91 1.55 -11.74
N LEU A 455 21.62 1.43 -12.85
CA LEU A 455 21.05 1.73 -14.18
C LEU A 455 19.83 0.83 -14.49
N ALA A 456 19.91 -0.46 -14.11
CA ALA A 456 18.80 -1.37 -14.27
C ALA A 456 17.59 -0.98 -13.42
N GLY A 457 17.80 -0.53 -12.19
CA GLY A 457 16.73 -0.06 -11.33
C GLY A 457 16.00 1.14 -11.92
N ILE A 458 16.75 2.11 -12.45
CA ILE A 458 16.19 3.26 -13.17
C ILE A 458 15.42 2.79 -14.42
N ALA A 459 16.00 1.88 -15.20
CA ALA A 459 15.36 1.35 -16.40
C ALA A 459 14.04 0.61 -16.08
N VAL A 460 14.00 -0.21 -15.03
CA VAL A 460 12.78 -0.90 -14.58
C VAL A 460 11.71 0.11 -14.16
N PHE A 461 12.08 1.19 -13.48
CA PHE A 461 11.13 2.24 -13.13
C PHE A 461 10.56 2.95 -14.38
N VAL A 462 11.42 3.35 -15.31
CA VAL A 462 11.01 4.04 -16.54
C VAL A 462 10.14 3.13 -17.41
N ILE A 463 10.53 1.88 -17.60
CA ILE A 463 9.74 0.89 -18.34
C ILE A 463 8.40 0.65 -17.64
N GLY A 464 8.40 0.51 -16.32
CA GLY A 464 7.19 0.34 -15.52
C GLY A 464 6.24 1.53 -15.67
N LEU A 465 6.75 2.77 -15.60
CA LEU A 465 5.99 3.99 -15.84
C LEU A 465 5.34 3.99 -17.23
N VAL A 466 6.12 3.72 -18.27
CA VAL A 466 5.62 3.66 -19.66
C VAL A 466 4.54 2.59 -19.80
N LEU A 467 4.75 1.40 -19.22
CA LEU A 467 3.78 0.31 -19.30
C LEU A 467 2.49 0.59 -18.53
N VAL A 468 2.57 1.24 -17.37
CA VAL A 468 1.38 1.71 -16.64
C VAL A 468 0.58 2.67 -17.51
N MET A 469 1.23 3.67 -18.08
CA MET A 469 0.56 4.66 -18.93
C MET A 469 0.01 4.02 -20.22
N LEU A 470 0.77 3.11 -20.84
CA LEU A 470 0.29 2.39 -22.03
C LEU A 470 -0.92 1.49 -21.71
N THR A 471 -0.92 0.82 -20.56
CA THR A 471 -2.06 -0.01 -20.15
C THR A 471 -3.33 0.83 -20.02
N LEU A 472 -3.24 2.01 -19.38
CA LEU A 472 -4.39 2.90 -19.24
C LEU A 472 -4.78 3.55 -20.56
N LEU A 473 -3.83 3.88 -21.42
CA LEU A 473 -4.12 4.37 -22.76
C LEU A 473 -5.06 3.43 -23.51
N VAL A 474 -4.79 2.11 -23.51
CA VAL A 474 -5.55 1.12 -24.28
C VAL A 474 -6.78 0.56 -23.56
N SER A 475 -6.97 0.87 -22.28
CA SER A 475 -8.11 0.36 -21.49
C SER A 475 -9.03 1.44 -20.95
N TRP A 476 -8.65 2.71 -21.05
CA TRP A 476 -9.36 3.78 -20.35
C TRP A 476 -9.49 5.08 -21.15
N VAL A 477 -8.57 5.38 -22.07
CA VAL A 477 -8.50 6.65 -22.80
C VAL A 477 -9.18 6.51 -24.15
N PHE A 478 -10.15 7.39 -24.44
CA PHE A 478 -10.79 7.44 -25.75
C PHE A 478 -9.81 7.99 -26.81
N ASN A 479 -9.95 7.51 -28.05
CA ASN A 479 -9.10 7.91 -29.17
C ASN A 479 -9.25 9.40 -29.57
N THR A 480 -10.27 10.08 -29.05
CA THR A 480 -10.49 11.52 -29.15
C THR A 480 -9.69 12.33 -28.15
N GLU A 481 -9.19 11.72 -27.06
CA GLU A 481 -8.41 12.39 -26.03
C GLU A 481 -6.96 12.59 -26.47
N GLY A 482 -6.36 13.71 -26.07
CA GLY A 482 -4.96 14.03 -26.34
C GLY A 482 -4.01 13.78 -25.18
N LEU A 483 -4.54 13.44 -23.99
CA LEU A 483 -3.79 13.13 -22.77
C LEU A 483 -4.16 11.74 -22.27
N ILE A 484 -3.24 11.10 -21.53
CA ILE A 484 -3.47 9.79 -20.90
C ILE A 484 -4.07 10.06 -19.51
N THR A 485 -5.39 9.92 -19.42
CA THR A 485 -6.16 10.10 -18.21
C THR A 485 -6.28 8.83 -17.39
N GLY A 486 -6.77 8.90 -16.14
CA GLY A 486 -6.97 7.75 -15.25
C GLY A 486 -5.71 7.19 -14.57
N VAL A 487 -4.53 7.72 -14.87
CA VAL A 487 -3.28 7.33 -14.19
C VAL A 487 -3.27 7.89 -12.77
N GLN A 488 -2.93 7.04 -11.82
CA GLN A 488 -2.82 7.44 -10.41
C GLN A 488 -1.40 7.21 -9.89
N GLY A 489 -0.89 8.14 -9.09
CA GLY A 489 0.47 8.08 -8.56
C GLY A 489 0.80 6.79 -7.80
N ARG A 490 -0.19 6.16 -7.15
CA ARG A 490 -0.03 4.87 -6.47
C ARG A 490 0.48 3.73 -7.35
N TYR A 491 0.25 3.79 -8.66
CA TYR A 491 0.71 2.77 -9.60
C TYR A 491 2.23 2.74 -9.77
N PHE A 492 2.95 3.79 -9.35
CA PHE A 492 4.40 3.85 -9.40
C PHE A 492 5.08 3.34 -8.13
N LEU A 493 4.34 3.18 -7.03
CA LEU A 493 4.87 2.70 -5.75
C LEU A 493 5.60 1.34 -5.83
N PRO A 494 5.14 0.34 -6.59
CA PRO A 494 5.84 -0.93 -6.70
C PRO A 494 7.27 -0.86 -7.26
N TYR A 495 7.59 0.16 -8.06
CA TYR A 495 8.91 0.37 -8.66
C TYR A 495 9.77 1.37 -7.88
N LEU A 496 9.14 2.19 -7.03
CA LEU A 496 9.80 3.29 -6.34
C LEU A 496 10.99 2.87 -5.46
N PRO A 497 10.96 1.75 -4.71
CA PRO A 497 12.09 1.32 -3.90
C PRO A 497 13.38 1.16 -4.72
N TRP A 498 13.30 0.53 -5.88
CA TRP A 498 14.46 0.37 -6.76
C TRP A 498 14.99 1.68 -7.32
N LEU A 499 14.09 2.56 -7.76
CA LEU A 499 14.48 3.88 -8.23
C LEU A 499 15.29 4.62 -7.16
N LEU A 500 14.78 4.69 -5.93
CA LEU A 500 15.44 5.41 -4.84
C LEU A 500 16.77 4.75 -4.44
N ILE A 501 16.81 3.42 -4.37
CA ILE A 501 18.05 2.69 -4.08
C ILE A 501 19.10 2.92 -5.18
N SER A 502 18.67 3.09 -6.44
CA SER A 502 19.57 3.36 -7.57
C SER A 502 20.24 4.74 -7.51
N PHE A 503 19.64 5.69 -6.81
CA PHE A 503 20.23 7.02 -6.59
C PHE A 503 21.17 7.09 -5.38
N ARG A 504 21.29 6.03 -4.59
CA ARG A 504 22.23 6.01 -3.46
C ARG A 504 23.67 6.15 -3.94
N THR A 505 24.43 6.98 -3.22
CA THR A 505 25.83 7.21 -3.49
C THR A 505 26.64 7.23 -2.20
N SER A 506 27.87 6.76 -2.26
CA SER A 506 28.81 6.86 -1.14
C SER A 506 29.34 8.28 -0.89
N ARG A 507 29.07 9.21 -1.82
CA ARG A 507 29.51 10.62 -1.70
C ARG A 507 28.64 11.44 -0.74
N LEU A 508 27.37 11.05 -0.60
CA LEU A 508 26.43 11.65 0.35
C LEU A 508 26.22 10.68 1.49
N LYS A 509 26.92 10.93 2.59
CA LYS A 509 26.86 10.08 3.79
C LYS A 509 26.48 10.92 5.00
N PHE A 510 25.56 10.39 5.79
CA PHE A 510 25.22 10.93 7.10
C PHE A 510 26.03 10.18 8.16
N ASP A 511 26.79 10.91 8.97
CA ASP A 511 27.56 10.34 10.07
C ASP A 511 26.61 9.93 11.19
N GLY A 512 26.51 8.63 11.45
CA GLY A 512 25.62 8.04 12.43
C GLY A 512 24.37 7.42 11.82
N ASN A 513 23.38 7.15 12.67
CA ASN A 513 22.14 6.49 12.28
C ASN A 513 21.05 7.52 11.87
N LEU A 514 20.64 7.49 10.60
CA LEU A 514 19.61 8.36 10.04
C LEU A 514 18.18 7.86 10.30
N PHE A 515 18.00 6.56 10.52
CA PHE A 515 16.68 5.91 10.65
C PHE A 515 15.76 6.57 11.68
N PRO A 516 16.18 6.89 12.93
CA PRO A 516 15.30 7.50 13.92
C PRO A 516 14.73 8.84 13.48
N TYR A 517 15.52 9.66 12.79
CA TYR A 517 15.07 10.98 12.30
C TYR A 517 14.04 10.85 11.19
N LEU A 518 14.27 9.91 10.25
CA LEU A 518 13.31 9.63 9.18
C LEU A 518 12.01 9.05 9.74
N LEU A 519 12.11 8.11 10.67
CA LEU A 519 10.93 7.54 11.33
C LEU A 519 10.13 8.61 12.06
N MET A 520 10.80 9.50 12.80
CA MET A 520 10.16 10.62 13.49
C MET A 520 9.44 11.55 12.52
N ALA A 521 10.10 11.93 11.43
CA ALA A 521 9.50 12.79 10.41
C ALA A 521 8.25 12.12 9.79
N MET A 522 8.33 10.82 9.47
CA MET A 522 7.19 10.09 8.92
C MET A 522 6.04 9.96 9.93
N LEU A 523 6.32 9.71 11.20
CA LEU A 523 5.30 9.68 12.26
C LEU A 523 4.60 11.02 12.38
N PHE A 524 5.37 12.11 12.40
CA PHE A 524 4.83 13.47 12.51
C PHE A 524 3.97 13.85 11.30
N LEU A 525 4.43 13.54 10.09
CA LEU A 525 3.70 13.83 8.85
C LEU A 525 2.41 13.01 8.74
N ASN A 526 2.45 11.71 9.06
CA ASN A 526 1.23 10.89 9.08
C ASN A 526 0.24 11.38 10.13
N PHE A 527 0.74 11.75 11.30
CA PHE A 527 -0.06 12.30 12.36
C PHE A 527 -0.77 13.58 11.92
N TYR A 528 -0.02 14.53 11.38
CA TYR A 528 -0.57 15.77 10.84
C TYR A 528 -1.67 15.49 9.80
N ASN A 529 -1.42 14.58 8.88
CA ASN A 529 -2.37 14.24 7.82
C ASN A 529 -3.66 13.63 8.37
N LEU A 530 -3.55 12.64 9.25
CA LEU A 530 -4.71 12.00 9.88
C LEU A 530 -5.54 13.00 10.69
N THR A 531 -4.89 13.84 11.50
CA THR A 531 -5.56 14.88 12.28
C THR A 531 -6.30 15.84 11.38
N ARG A 532 -5.64 16.32 10.33
CA ARG A 532 -6.23 17.25 9.38
C ARG A 532 -7.43 16.66 8.65
N ILE A 533 -7.29 15.45 8.08
CA ILE A 533 -8.38 14.78 7.34
C ILE A 533 -9.58 14.58 8.25
N PHE A 534 -9.37 14.03 9.44
CA PHE A 534 -10.46 13.77 10.37
C PHE A 534 -11.15 15.07 10.85
N SER A 535 -10.37 16.12 11.14
CA SER A 535 -10.91 17.42 11.54
C SER A 535 -11.80 18.03 10.45
N ILE A 536 -11.37 17.99 9.18
CA ILE A 536 -12.16 18.49 8.04
C ILE A 536 -13.40 17.62 7.84
N ALA A 537 -13.25 16.31 7.82
CA ALA A 537 -14.35 15.37 7.62
C ALA A 537 -15.45 15.46 8.70
N LEU A 538 -15.14 15.95 9.90
CA LEU A 538 -16.14 16.22 10.94
C LEU A 538 -16.91 17.52 10.72
N THR A 539 -16.42 18.40 9.84
CA THR A 539 -17.10 19.66 9.49
C THR A 539 -17.89 19.57 8.19
N LEU A 540 -17.67 18.52 7.39
CA LEU A 540 -18.47 18.15 6.23
C LEU A 540 -19.66 17.30 6.67
#